data_64c845f26a736cd9ab6081f8c95514e1
#
_entry.id   64c845f26a736cd9ab6081f8c95514e1
#
_cell.length_a   1.000
_cell.length_b   1.000
_cell.length_c   1.000
_cell.angle_alpha   90.00
_cell.angle_beta   90.00
_cell.angle_gamma   90.00
#
_symmetry.space_group_name_H-M   'P 1'
#
loop_
_entity.id
_entity.type
_entity.pdbx_description
1 polymer ?
#
loop_
_entity_poly.entity_id
_entity_poly.type
_entity_poly.pdbx_seq_one_letter_code
_entity_poly.pdbx_strand_id
1 'polypeptide(L)'
;MSCFVIFFGILYFGIAPNSTYEMLYLPIFFRGLGMLTLIIAFALFAVEDLNPKFLLSNAFFLIIFRSVLAPIMATSFYSNMLYRLQQKYIYSLSETITTADPLAASRYTQSLNNALAQGHRYDEAVQIATHSLYGTLQEQSLLLALKEILGYLLVISVIIAVISRFIPFHKTIRVTFAKTGDDMV
;
A
#
# COMPACT_ATOMS: atom_id res chain seq x y z
N MET A 1 -6.31 8.78 -12.51
CA MET A 1 -4.88 8.41 -12.36
C MET A 1 -4.11 9.40 -11.50
N SER A 2 -4.21 10.71 -11.71
CA SER A 2 -3.50 11.72 -10.89
C SER A 2 -3.73 11.59 -9.38
N CYS A 3 -4.94 11.22 -8.95
CA CYS A 3 -5.25 11.00 -7.53
C CYS A 3 -4.41 9.90 -6.88
N PHE A 4 -4.06 8.83 -7.63
CA PHE A 4 -3.20 7.77 -7.11
C PHE A 4 -1.74 8.21 -7.00
N VAL A 5 -1.25 9.03 -7.93
CA VAL A 5 0.09 9.62 -7.85
C VAL A 5 0.19 10.50 -6.60
N ILE A 6 -0.82 11.34 -6.36
CA ILE A 6 -0.88 12.19 -5.16
C ILE A 6 -0.96 11.33 -3.90
N PHE A 7 -1.80 10.30 -3.88
CA PHE A 7 -1.93 9.36 -2.76
C PHE A 7 -0.59 8.71 -2.39
N PHE A 8 0.07 8.06 -3.36
CA PHE A 8 1.35 7.40 -3.11
C PHE A 8 2.47 8.40 -2.80
N GLY A 9 2.44 9.60 -3.42
CA GLY A 9 3.38 10.66 -3.12
C GLY A 9 3.28 11.13 -1.67
N ILE A 10 2.08 11.45 -1.18
CA ILE A 10 1.87 11.89 0.20
C ILE A 10 2.29 10.79 1.18
N LEU A 11 1.97 9.52 0.90
CA LEU A 11 2.38 8.41 1.76
C LEU A 11 3.89 8.24 1.78
N TYR A 12 4.55 8.28 0.62
CA TYR A 12 6.00 8.10 0.54
C TYR A 12 6.78 9.18 1.32
N PHE A 13 6.36 10.43 1.19
CA PHE A 13 7.01 11.55 1.89
C PHE A 13 6.52 11.74 3.33
N GLY A 14 5.28 11.36 3.63
CA GLY A 14 4.66 11.57 4.94
C GLY A 14 4.89 10.45 5.96
N ILE A 15 5.25 9.24 5.55
CA ILE A 15 5.52 8.14 6.48
C ILE A 15 6.89 8.35 7.13
N ALA A 16 6.84 8.72 8.41
CA ALA A 16 7.99 8.80 9.31
C ALA A 16 7.64 8.03 10.60
N PRO A 17 8.65 7.61 11.41
CA PRO A 17 8.42 6.91 12.68
C PRO A 17 7.50 7.66 13.65
N ASN A 18 7.45 8.99 13.53
CA ASN A 18 6.65 9.87 14.38
C ASN A 18 5.38 10.40 13.70
N SER A 19 4.92 9.75 12.63
CA SER A 19 3.72 10.18 11.90
C SER A 19 2.47 10.02 12.75
N THR A 20 1.70 11.11 12.88
CA THR A 20 0.42 11.10 13.56
C THR A 20 -0.66 10.54 12.64
N TYR A 21 -1.68 9.88 13.21
CA TYR A 21 -2.81 9.32 12.44
C TYR A 21 -3.54 10.37 11.58
N GLU A 22 -3.51 11.64 11.98
CA GLU A 22 -4.10 12.75 11.23
C GLU A 22 -3.52 12.93 9.83
N MET A 23 -2.24 12.62 9.64
CA MET A 23 -1.60 12.68 8.32
C MET A 23 -2.13 11.66 7.32
N LEU A 24 -2.83 10.61 7.80
CA LEU A 24 -3.41 9.58 6.95
C LEU A 24 -4.76 9.98 6.34
N TYR A 25 -5.48 10.98 6.88
CA TYR A 25 -6.78 11.39 6.35
C TYR A 25 -6.71 11.87 4.92
N LEU A 26 -5.73 12.72 4.61
CA LEU A 26 -5.55 13.27 3.28
C LEU A 26 -5.26 12.20 2.21
N PRO A 27 -4.29 11.29 2.39
CA PRO A 27 -4.07 10.22 1.43
C PRO A 27 -5.26 9.28 1.30
N ILE A 28 -5.94 8.93 2.38
CA ILE A 28 -7.13 8.06 2.33
C ILE A 28 -8.24 8.72 1.48
N PHE A 29 -8.45 10.03 1.61
CA PHE A 29 -9.40 10.79 0.80
C PHE A 29 -9.07 10.69 -0.71
N PHE A 30 -7.81 10.96 -1.10
CA PHE A 30 -7.38 10.86 -2.50
C PHE A 30 -7.46 9.43 -3.04
N ARG A 31 -7.18 8.42 -2.21
CA ARG A 31 -7.37 7.02 -2.57
C ARG A 31 -8.83 6.71 -2.87
N GLY A 32 -9.74 7.15 -2.00
CA GLY A 32 -11.18 6.94 -2.18
C GLY A 32 -11.69 7.58 -3.46
N LEU A 33 -11.34 8.83 -3.71
CA LEU A 33 -11.72 9.57 -4.90
C LEU A 33 -11.13 8.94 -6.18
N GLY A 34 -9.87 8.52 -6.16
CA GLY A 34 -9.22 7.84 -7.26
C GLY A 34 -9.88 6.49 -7.58
N MET A 35 -10.21 5.72 -6.55
CA MET A 35 -10.86 4.42 -6.69
C MET A 35 -12.27 4.56 -7.27
N LEU A 36 -13.06 5.52 -6.78
CA LEU A 36 -14.42 5.79 -7.25
C LEU A 36 -14.41 6.20 -8.74
N THR A 37 -13.54 7.11 -9.11
CA THR A 37 -13.38 7.54 -10.52
C THR A 37 -12.99 6.38 -11.42
N LEU A 38 -12.11 5.50 -10.97
CA LEU A 38 -11.63 4.35 -11.74
C LEU A 38 -12.74 3.31 -11.93
N ILE A 39 -13.55 3.06 -10.90
CA ILE A 39 -14.68 2.13 -10.95
C ILE A 39 -15.72 2.62 -11.95
N ILE A 40 -16.09 3.91 -11.90
CA ILE A 40 -17.08 4.49 -12.82
C ILE A 40 -16.56 4.41 -14.27
N ALA A 41 -15.30 4.83 -14.51
CA ALA A 41 -14.71 4.79 -15.84
C ALA A 41 -14.68 3.36 -16.39
N PHE A 42 -14.29 2.39 -15.56
CA PHE A 42 -14.22 0.98 -15.97
C PHE A 42 -15.62 0.39 -16.23
N ALA A 43 -16.61 0.72 -15.40
CA ALA A 43 -17.98 0.27 -15.59
C ALA A 43 -18.57 0.80 -16.91
N LEU A 44 -18.35 2.08 -17.21
CA LEU A 44 -18.79 2.68 -18.46
C LEU A 44 -18.14 2.01 -19.68
N PHE A 45 -16.81 1.81 -19.61
CA PHE A 45 -16.06 1.17 -20.69
C PHE A 45 -16.48 -0.29 -20.90
N ALA A 46 -16.77 -1.03 -19.82
CA ALA A 46 -17.17 -2.44 -19.89
C ALA A 46 -18.57 -2.64 -20.51
N VAL A 47 -19.43 -1.61 -20.49
CA VAL A 47 -20.80 -1.69 -21.00
C VAL A 47 -20.90 -1.18 -22.44
N GLU A 48 -19.97 -0.32 -22.91
CA GLU A 48 -20.05 0.41 -24.18
C GLU A 48 -20.10 -0.51 -25.41
N ASP A 49 -19.34 -1.61 -25.42
CA ASP A 49 -19.22 -2.52 -26.59
C ASP A 49 -19.93 -3.88 -26.39
N LEU A 50 -20.72 -4.04 -25.30
CA LEU A 50 -21.32 -5.33 -24.96
C LEU A 50 -22.73 -5.49 -25.54
N ASN A 51 -22.93 -6.66 -26.16
CA ASN A 51 -24.29 -7.07 -26.55
C ASN A 51 -25.13 -7.27 -25.27
N PRO A 52 -26.37 -6.73 -25.17
CA PRO A 52 -27.22 -6.81 -23.98
C PRO A 52 -27.41 -8.23 -23.43
N LYS A 53 -27.32 -9.26 -24.28
CA LYS A 53 -27.44 -10.66 -23.89
C LYS A 53 -26.31 -11.14 -22.97
N PHE A 54 -25.12 -10.54 -23.06
CA PHE A 54 -23.95 -10.92 -22.28
C PHE A 54 -23.66 -10.00 -21.07
N LEU A 55 -24.50 -8.98 -20.87
CA LEU A 55 -24.29 -7.96 -19.85
C LEU A 55 -24.25 -8.56 -18.45
N LEU A 56 -25.16 -9.50 -18.14
CA LEU A 56 -25.22 -10.18 -16.84
C LEU A 56 -24.00 -11.07 -16.60
N SER A 57 -23.59 -11.84 -17.63
CA SER A 57 -22.43 -12.73 -17.54
C SER A 57 -21.13 -11.93 -17.34
N ASN A 58 -20.99 -10.81 -18.05
CA ASN A 58 -19.82 -9.94 -17.93
C ASN A 58 -19.77 -9.25 -16.55
N ALA A 59 -20.91 -8.79 -16.05
CA ALA A 59 -21.00 -8.21 -14.70
C ALA A 59 -20.58 -9.23 -13.64
N PHE A 60 -21.02 -10.47 -13.74
CA PHE A 60 -20.64 -11.55 -12.85
C PHE A 60 -19.14 -11.83 -12.87
N PHE A 61 -18.55 -11.91 -14.07
CA PHE A 61 -17.11 -12.08 -14.25
C PHE A 61 -16.30 -10.94 -13.62
N LEU A 62 -16.73 -9.70 -13.84
CA LEU A 62 -16.09 -8.52 -13.28
C LEU A 62 -16.12 -8.51 -11.74
N ILE A 63 -17.27 -8.91 -11.17
CA ILE A 63 -17.42 -8.99 -9.70
C ILE A 63 -16.48 -10.04 -9.13
N ILE A 64 -16.41 -11.25 -9.72
CA ILE A 64 -15.52 -12.32 -9.24
C ILE A 64 -14.05 -11.88 -9.37
N PHE A 65 -13.68 -11.36 -10.53
CA PHE A 65 -12.30 -10.95 -10.78
C PHE A 65 -11.86 -9.87 -9.78
N ARG A 66 -12.71 -8.87 -9.55
CA ARG A 66 -12.43 -7.77 -8.65
C ARG A 66 -12.46 -8.17 -7.18
N SER A 67 -13.43 -8.99 -6.77
CA SER A 67 -13.68 -9.28 -5.35
C SER A 67 -12.86 -10.46 -4.82
N VAL A 68 -12.45 -11.37 -5.69
CA VAL A 68 -11.77 -12.61 -5.29
C VAL A 68 -10.35 -12.66 -5.86
N LEU A 69 -10.23 -12.63 -7.18
CA LEU A 69 -8.95 -12.90 -7.83
C LEU A 69 -7.93 -11.78 -7.62
N ALA A 70 -8.33 -10.54 -7.83
CA ALA A 70 -7.43 -9.40 -7.71
C ALA A 70 -6.90 -9.20 -6.27
N PRO A 71 -7.70 -9.27 -5.20
CA PRO A 71 -7.19 -9.19 -3.83
C PRO A 71 -6.25 -10.34 -3.47
N ILE A 72 -6.55 -11.57 -3.87
CA ILE A 72 -5.68 -12.73 -3.58
C ILE A 72 -4.32 -12.57 -4.24
N MET A 73 -4.29 -12.22 -5.52
CA MET A 73 -3.02 -11.98 -6.23
C MET A 73 -2.25 -10.80 -5.64
N ALA A 74 -2.94 -9.70 -5.37
CA ALA A 74 -2.32 -8.51 -4.80
C ALA A 74 -1.73 -8.76 -3.41
N THR A 75 -2.47 -9.42 -2.52
CA THR A 75 -1.99 -9.71 -1.17
C THR A 75 -0.83 -10.71 -1.17
N SER A 76 -0.89 -11.75 -2.01
CA SER A 76 0.21 -12.72 -2.14
C SER A 76 1.49 -12.05 -2.64
N PHE A 77 1.37 -11.22 -3.68
CA PHE A 77 2.52 -10.50 -4.23
C PHE A 77 3.09 -9.50 -3.21
N TYR A 78 2.21 -8.70 -2.60
CA TYR A 78 2.61 -7.71 -1.60
C TYR A 78 3.27 -8.35 -0.38
N SER A 79 2.70 -9.42 0.18
CA SER A 79 3.26 -10.11 1.35
C SER A 79 4.62 -10.72 1.05
N ASN A 80 4.78 -11.34 -0.12
CA ASN A 80 6.08 -11.91 -0.52
C ASN A 80 7.14 -10.81 -0.70
N MET A 81 6.77 -9.71 -1.36
CA MET A 81 7.67 -8.57 -1.57
C MET A 81 8.05 -7.91 -0.24
N LEU A 82 7.07 -7.69 0.65
CA LEU A 82 7.30 -7.13 1.98
C LEU A 82 8.25 -8.00 2.80
N TYR A 83 8.00 -9.31 2.82
CA TYR A 83 8.84 -10.26 3.54
C TYR A 83 10.29 -10.24 3.04
N ARG A 84 10.50 -10.29 1.71
CA ARG A 84 11.84 -10.25 1.12
C ARG A 84 12.59 -8.96 1.43
N LEU A 85 11.91 -7.81 1.31
CA LEU A 85 12.52 -6.52 1.60
C LEU A 85 12.80 -6.36 3.09
N GLN A 86 11.90 -6.80 3.95
CA GLN A 86 12.10 -6.78 5.39
C GLN A 86 13.32 -7.62 5.78
N GLN A 87 13.45 -8.84 5.25
CA GLN A 87 14.62 -9.68 5.49
C GLN A 87 15.93 -9.04 5.02
N LYS A 88 15.91 -8.42 3.83
CA LYS A 88 17.05 -7.67 3.30
C LYS A 88 17.47 -6.54 4.26
N TYR A 89 16.50 -5.78 4.77
CA TYR A 89 16.78 -4.69 5.70
C TYR A 89 17.20 -5.17 7.08
N ILE A 90 16.61 -6.25 7.62
CA ILE A 90 17.06 -6.86 8.88
C ILE A 90 18.53 -7.26 8.75
N TYR A 91 18.91 -7.91 7.65
CA TYR A 91 20.28 -8.34 7.41
C TYR A 91 21.23 -7.13 7.32
N SER A 92 20.89 -6.13 6.50
CA SER A 92 21.70 -4.92 6.35
C SER A 92 21.84 -4.13 7.66
N LEU A 93 20.76 -3.99 8.44
CA LEU A 93 20.78 -3.30 9.72
C LEU A 93 21.56 -4.12 10.78
N SER A 94 21.42 -5.44 10.81
CA SER A 94 22.16 -6.28 11.74
C SER A 94 23.67 -6.25 11.50
N GLU A 95 24.10 -6.09 10.26
CA GLU A 95 25.50 -5.94 9.88
C GLU A 95 26.08 -4.58 10.33
N THR A 96 25.25 -3.53 10.33
CA THR A 96 25.65 -2.19 10.79
C THR A 96 25.61 -2.06 12.32
N ILE A 97 24.78 -2.83 13.02
CA ILE A 97 24.72 -2.87 14.49
C ILE A 97 25.88 -3.72 15.00
N THR A 98 27.07 -3.17 14.93
CA THR A 98 28.23 -3.71 15.62
C THR A 98 28.31 -3.16 17.06
N THR A 99 29.04 -3.84 17.93
CA THR A 99 29.32 -3.38 19.30
C THR A 99 29.94 -1.98 19.37
N ALA A 100 30.36 -1.45 18.23
CA ALA A 100 30.91 -0.10 18.07
C ALA A 100 29.85 0.98 17.83
N ASP A 101 28.57 0.64 17.57
CA ASP A 101 27.52 1.64 17.43
C ASP A 101 27.08 2.16 18.79
N PRO A 102 27.41 3.43 19.14
CA PRO A 102 27.13 4.00 20.46
C PRO A 102 25.63 4.09 20.73
N LEU A 103 24.81 4.20 19.70
CA LEU A 103 23.36 4.33 19.83
C LEU A 103 22.69 2.97 20.12
N ALA A 104 23.14 1.91 19.50
CA ALA A 104 22.67 0.56 19.78
C ALA A 104 23.13 0.12 21.18
N ALA A 105 24.38 0.41 21.53
CA ALA A 105 24.94 0.10 22.85
C ALA A 105 24.19 0.87 23.97
N SER A 106 23.87 2.13 23.78
CA SER A 106 23.12 2.92 24.77
C SER A 106 21.69 2.41 24.97
N ARG A 107 20.99 2.04 23.90
CA ARG A 107 19.64 1.43 23.96
C ARG A 107 19.65 0.07 24.66
N TYR A 108 20.64 -0.75 24.34
CA TYR A 108 20.80 -2.03 24.99
C TYR A 108 21.04 -1.87 26.49
N THR A 109 21.97 -0.99 26.87
CA THR A 109 22.30 -0.71 28.28
C THR A 109 21.12 -0.12 29.03
N GLN A 110 20.37 0.78 28.41
CA GLN A 110 19.15 1.35 28.98
C GLN A 110 18.07 0.27 29.21
N SER A 111 17.84 -0.61 28.24
CA SER A 111 16.88 -1.70 28.38
C SER A 111 17.31 -2.71 29.46
N LEU A 112 18.60 -3.03 29.50
CA LEU A 112 19.17 -3.90 30.52
C LEU A 112 19.00 -3.31 31.94
N ASN A 113 19.36 -2.03 32.13
CA ASN A 113 19.21 -1.35 33.40
C ASN A 113 17.75 -1.24 33.85
N ASN A 114 16.82 -1.01 32.91
CA ASN A 114 15.40 -0.98 33.21
C ASN A 114 14.88 -2.35 33.67
N ALA A 115 15.31 -3.44 33.03
CA ALA A 115 14.94 -4.78 33.44
C ALA A 115 15.50 -5.15 34.80
N LEU A 116 16.75 -4.79 35.09
CA LEU A 116 17.36 -5.00 36.41
C LEU A 116 16.66 -4.17 37.49
N ALA A 117 16.26 -2.93 37.20
CA ALA A 117 15.51 -2.08 38.12
C ALA A 117 14.11 -2.63 38.42
N GLN A 118 13.52 -3.41 37.52
CA GLN A 118 12.25 -4.13 37.73
C GLN A 118 12.41 -5.42 38.54
N GLY A 119 13.65 -5.77 38.94
CA GLY A 119 13.93 -6.92 39.78
C GLY A 119 14.16 -8.25 39.02
N HIS A 120 14.33 -8.20 37.71
CA HIS A 120 14.70 -9.39 36.94
C HIS A 120 16.14 -9.84 37.24
N ARG A 121 16.39 -11.15 37.16
CA ARG A 121 17.74 -11.68 37.27
C ARG A 121 18.58 -11.22 36.05
N TYR A 122 19.88 -11.13 36.23
CA TYR A 122 20.78 -10.68 35.16
C TYR A 122 20.59 -11.41 33.84
N ASP A 123 20.47 -12.74 33.88
CA ASP A 123 20.24 -13.56 32.67
C ASP A 123 18.93 -13.25 31.97
N GLU A 124 17.86 -13.01 32.73
CA GLU A 124 16.55 -12.59 32.19
C GLU A 124 16.61 -11.16 31.65
N ALA A 125 17.29 -10.27 32.35
CA ALA A 125 17.46 -8.89 31.91
C ALA A 125 18.24 -8.78 30.58
N VAL A 126 19.26 -9.63 30.39
CA VAL A 126 19.99 -9.75 29.11
C VAL A 126 19.06 -10.21 27.98
N GLN A 127 18.22 -11.22 28.24
CA GLN A 127 17.26 -11.71 27.24
C GLN A 127 16.23 -10.61 26.87
N ILE A 128 15.70 -9.90 27.87
CA ILE A 128 14.74 -8.80 27.65
C ILE A 128 15.40 -7.68 26.84
N ALA A 129 16.64 -7.29 27.18
CA ALA A 129 17.35 -6.24 26.44
C ALA A 129 17.63 -6.64 24.99
N THR A 130 18.04 -7.89 24.77
CA THR A 130 18.28 -8.41 23.42
C THR A 130 17.00 -8.48 22.60
N HIS A 131 15.91 -8.95 23.20
CA HIS A 131 14.60 -9.02 22.54
C HIS A 131 14.05 -7.63 22.21
N SER A 132 14.22 -6.65 23.11
CA SER A 132 13.85 -5.25 22.88
C SER A 132 14.63 -4.63 21.72
N LEU A 133 15.94 -4.88 21.66
CA LEU A 133 16.77 -4.41 20.54
C LEU A 133 16.35 -5.04 19.22
N TYR A 134 16.09 -6.35 19.23
CA TYR A 134 15.61 -7.06 18.03
C TYR A 134 14.22 -6.56 17.57
N GLY A 135 13.32 -6.27 18.51
CA GLY A 135 12.01 -5.68 18.22
C GLY A 135 12.13 -4.34 17.51
N THR A 136 12.98 -3.44 18.02
CA THR A 136 13.21 -2.12 17.37
C THR A 136 13.84 -2.27 15.98
N LEU A 137 14.73 -3.23 15.79
CA LEU A 137 15.32 -3.55 14.50
C LEU A 137 14.23 -4.01 13.50
N GLN A 138 13.33 -4.88 13.96
CA GLN A 138 12.26 -5.41 13.16
C GLN A 138 11.27 -4.32 12.74
N GLU A 139 10.92 -3.40 13.64
CA GLU A 139 10.07 -2.25 13.32
C GLU A 139 10.71 -1.31 12.30
N GLN A 140 11.99 -0.98 12.48
CA GLN A 140 12.72 -0.12 11.54
C GLN A 140 12.86 -0.77 10.17
N SER A 141 13.17 -2.07 10.11
CA SER A 141 13.26 -2.81 8.85
C SER A 141 11.92 -2.86 8.12
N LEU A 142 10.81 -3.03 8.86
CA LEU A 142 9.46 -3.01 8.31
C LEU A 142 9.11 -1.64 7.71
N LEU A 143 9.43 -0.54 8.42
CA LEU A 143 9.20 0.81 7.92
C LEU A 143 9.99 1.10 6.64
N LEU A 144 11.26 0.68 6.58
CA LEU A 144 12.09 0.82 5.39
C LEU A 144 11.55 0.00 4.22
N ALA A 145 11.14 -1.25 4.47
CA ALA A 145 10.53 -2.11 3.46
C ALA A 145 9.22 -1.52 2.92
N LEU A 146 8.35 -1.02 3.80
CA LEU A 146 7.12 -0.33 3.41
C LEU A 146 7.40 0.91 2.56
N LYS A 147 8.38 1.71 2.96
CA LYS A 147 8.76 2.92 2.23
C LYS A 147 9.30 2.60 0.84
N GLU A 148 10.10 1.54 0.70
CA GLU A 148 10.59 1.08 -0.60
C GLU A 148 9.45 0.60 -1.50
N ILE A 149 8.49 -0.18 -0.97
CA ILE A 149 7.31 -0.62 -1.72
C ILE A 149 6.46 0.56 -2.17
N LEU A 150 6.24 1.55 -1.30
CA LEU A 150 5.51 2.77 -1.67
C LEU A 150 6.24 3.56 -2.76
N GLY A 151 7.57 3.58 -2.74
CA GLY A 151 8.38 4.16 -3.80
C GLY A 151 8.15 3.47 -5.15
N TYR A 152 8.16 2.14 -5.19
CA TYR A 152 7.85 1.39 -6.41
C TYR A 152 6.43 1.65 -6.91
N LEU A 153 5.44 1.66 -6.02
CA LEU A 153 4.05 1.95 -6.38
C LEU A 153 3.88 3.39 -6.91
N LEU A 154 4.61 4.34 -6.35
CA LEU A 154 4.63 5.72 -6.83
C LEU A 154 5.20 5.79 -8.26
N VAL A 155 6.33 5.16 -8.52
CA VAL A 155 6.94 5.14 -9.86
C VAL A 155 5.99 4.49 -10.86
N ILE A 156 5.41 3.34 -10.53
CA ILE A 156 4.45 2.64 -11.39
C ILE A 156 3.22 3.53 -11.65
N SER A 157 2.69 4.21 -10.63
CA SER A 157 1.53 5.09 -10.79
C SER A 157 1.82 6.28 -11.69
N VAL A 158 3.03 6.86 -11.63
CA VAL A 158 3.48 7.93 -12.52
C VAL A 158 3.59 7.42 -13.96
N ILE A 159 4.20 6.26 -14.17
CA ILE A 159 4.33 5.65 -15.51
C ILE A 159 2.95 5.44 -16.13
N ILE A 160 2.01 4.85 -15.37
CA ILE A 160 0.64 4.61 -15.85
C ILE A 160 -0.07 5.94 -16.14
N ALA A 161 0.11 6.97 -15.31
CA ALA A 161 -0.48 8.28 -15.52
C ALA A 161 0.06 8.95 -16.80
N VAL A 162 1.35 8.82 -17.08
CA VAL A 162 1.99 9.33 -18.30
C VAL A 162 1.47 8.56 -19.51
N ILE A 163 1.47 7.22 -19.48
CA ILE A 163 0.97 6.39 -20.58
C ILE A 163 -0.49 6.72 -20.89
N SER A 164 -1.32 6.86 -19.85
CA SER A 164 -2.74 7.18 -20.02
C SER A 164 -2.98 8.55 -20.69
N ARG A 165 -2.00 9.46 -20.61
CA ARG A 165 -2.08 10.77 -21.29
C ARG A 165 -1.82 10.66 -22.78
N PHE A 166 -1.04 9.69 -23.23
CA PHE A 166 -0.74 9.50 -24.65
C PHE A 166 -1.76 8.64 -25.39
N ILE A 167 -2.58 7.88 -24.67
CA ILE A 167 -3.65 7.10 -25.29
C ILE A 167 -4.83 8.03 -25.59
N PRO A 168 -5.15 8.30 -26.88
CA PRO A 168 -6.27 9.14 -27.23
C PRO A 168 -7.58 8.39 -26.98
N PHE A 169 -8.22 8.65 -25.84
CA PHE A 169 -9.60 8.18 -25.56
C PHE A 169 -10.59 9.08 -26.31
N HIS A 170 -10.57 9.06 -27.65
CA HIS A 170 -11.42 9.93 -28.48
C HIS A 170 -12.76 9.33 -28.85
N LYS A 171 -13.18 8.24 -28.24
CA LYS A 171 -14.57 7.79 -28.39
C LYS A 171 -15.47 8.69 -27.52
N THR A 172 -16.15 9.60 -28.18
CA THR A 172 -17.23 10.38 -27.57
C THR A 172 -18.35 9.42 -27.23
N ILE A 173 -18.52 9.09 -25.96
CA ILE A 173 -19.65 8.28 -25.47
C ILE A 173 -20.92 9.12 -25.71
N ARG A 174 -21.64 8.89 -26.80
CA ARG A 174 -22.99 9.40 -26.98
C ARG A 174 -23.91 8.52 -26.14
N VAL A 175 -24.19 8.96 -24.93
CA VAL A 175 -25.28 8.39 -24.13
C VAL A 175 -26.58 8.80 -24.81
N THR A 176 -27.07 7.96 -25.72
CA THR A 176 -28.39 8.12 -26.29
C THR A 176 -29.38 7.62 -25.24
N PHE A 177 -29.92 8.53 -24.43
CA PHE A 177 -31.08 8.19 -23.61
C PHE A 177 -32.21 7.81 -24.59
N ALA A 178 -32.55 6.53 -24.66
CA ALA A 178 -33.71 6.09 -25.37
C ALA A 178 -34.90 6.85 -24.80
N LYS A 179 -35.52 7.71 -25.62
CA LYS A 179 -36.71 8.43 -25.26
C LYS A 179 -37.84 7.42 -25.13
N THR A 180 -37.99 6.91 -23.90
CA THR A 180 -39.07 5.97 -23.56
C THR A 180 -40.38 6.80 -23.58
N GLY A 181 -41.18 6.62 -24.57
CA GLY A 181 -42.54 7.07 -24.49
C GLY A 181 -43.12 7.82 -25.71
N ASP A 182 -43.16 7.20 -26.92
CA ASP A 182 -44.10 7.66 -27.93
C ASP A 182 -44.61 6.58 -28.91
N ASP A 183 -44.36 5.28 -28.65
CA ASP A 183 -44.86 4.20 -29.52
C ASP A 183 -45.87 3.28 -28.80
N MET A 184 -46.78 3.86 -28.00
CA MET A 184 -47.97 3.16 -27.54
C MET A 184 -49.20 4.06 -27.80
N VAL A 185 -49.60 4.17 -29.05
CA VAL A 185 -50.97 4.47 -29.47
C VAL A 185 -51.33 3.55 -30.62
#